data_91307f5996c93e4251d1e93bdf2cd6a3
#
_entry.id   91307f5996c93e4251d1e93bdf2cd6a3
#
_cell.length_a   1.000
_cell.length_b   1.000
_cell.length_c   1.000
_cell.angle_alpha   90.00
_cell.angle_beta   90.00
_cell.angle_gamma   90.00
#
_symmetry.space_group_name_H-M   'P 1'
#
loop_
_entity.id
_entity.type
_entity.pdbx_description
1 polymer ?
#
loop_
_entity_poly.entity_id
_entity_poly.type
_entity_poly.pdbx_seq_one_letter_code
_entity_poly.pdbx_strand_id
1 'polypeptide(L)'
;MQSAVLPLAFQERFSRFFDETPQAGWKEVERVLREEFPHLLVEGGGDVVDQLFMPGTWERQAIGSASIAQVHRARLKTGEQVAVKIQKPWIKRQVHLDLLVFSIVTYLFSTKLFALPLSFLTPFITERLLSETDFLNEANNAMQMRSFVESEPSLRNRVTIPKTYPELCTTRVLVAEYIDGVGIANRELLRSPWRDANSVGHPIGTPRYITARLGPQKPAYTAAGGPIYGLGLNESAVMETMIDLFCAQMFLFGWLHCDPHPGNILIRRRKNGSPELILLDHGLYVTTTSEFRRDYATFWKALLTFDNTTIARIASSWGIGNADLMASATLLRPYSGGTQEMVEMLDSETAYDRHVRMREKMGEFLQDQEKMPKELIFIGRNMRIVQGNNQLLGSPVNRIKIIAKWASVSLARSGEDGGWVRAWWRHFVFRFVLLALDIGFWVGRVRQVALGGQGFEERLEERMKRVAREELGVELNHRVFDG
;
A
#
# COMPACT_ATOMS: atom_id res chain seq x y z
N MET A 1 -6.71 -2.49 -9.74
CA MET A 1 -6.72 -3.15 -11.07
C MET A 1 -5.38 -2.95 -11.75
N GLN A 2 -4.83 -3.99 -12.32
CA GLN A 2 -3.56 -3.85 -13.04
C GLN A 2 -3.83 -3.14 -14.37
N SER A 3 -3.37 -1.91 -14.47
CA SER A 3 -3.51 -1.03 -15.64
C SER A 3 -2.86 -1.57 -16.92
N ALA A 4 -2.04 -2.62 -16.83
CA ALA A 4 -1.34 -3.21 -17.94
C ALA A 4 -2.21 -4.04 -18.91
N VAL A 5 -3.39 -4.48 -18.49
CA VAL A 5 -4.24 -5.41 -19.28
C VAL A 5 -5.37 -4.70 -20.00
N LEU A 6 -5.74 -3.49 -19.59
CA LEU A 6 -6.86 -2.75 -20.14
C LEU A 6 -6.41 -1.54 -20.97
N PRO A 7 -7.01 -1.28 -22.14
CA PRO A 7 -6.76 -0.04 -22.91
C PRO A 7 -7.03 1.22 -22.08
N LEU A 8 -6.30 2.30 -22.38
CA LEU A 8 -6.33 3.57 -21.62
C LEU A 8 -7.75 4.11 -21.39
N ALA A 9 -8.59 4.07 -22.44
CA ALA A 9 -9.97 4.53 -22.37
C ALA A 9 -10.83 3.77 -21.35
N PHE A 10 -10.56 2.47 -21.16
CA PHE A 10 -11.23 1.68 -20.12
C PHE A 10 -10.69 2.02 -18.73
N GLN A 11 -9.37 2.24 -18.61
CA GLN A 11 -8.76 2.61 -17.34
C GLN A 11 -9.30 3.95 -16.83
N GLU A 12 -9.40 4.96 -17.69
CA GLU A 12 -9.96 6.27 -17.34
C GLU A 12 -11.44 6.20 -16.94
N ARG A 13 -12.20 5.31 -17.57
CA ARG A 13 -13.60 5.14 -17.26
C ARG A 13 -13.80 4.34 -15.97
N PHE A 14 -12.97 3.31 -15.73
CA PHE A 14 -13.02 2.50 -14.52
C PHE A 14 -12.44 3.22 -13.29
N SER A 15 -11.45 4.13 -13.46
CA SER A 15 -10.93 4.90 -12.32
C SER A 15 -12.00 5.74 -11.63
N ARG A 16 -13.00 6.23 -12.37
CA ARG A 16 -14.14 6.95 -11.78
C ARG A 16 -14.99 6.08 -10.86
N PHE A 17 -15.09 4.79 -11.13
CA PHE A 17 -15.87 3.86 -10.28
C PHE A 17 -15.21 3.57 -8.94
N PHE A 18 -13.92 3.86 -8.76
CA PHE A 18 -13.26 3.70 -7.46
C PHE A 18 -13.56 4.84 -6.49
N ASP A 19 -13.73 6.05 -7.01
CA ASP A 19 -13.82 7.26 -6.19
C ASP A 19 -15.25 7.85 -6.12
N GLU A 20 -16.15 7.47 -7.05
CA GLU A 20 -17.52 7.99 -7.15
C GLU A 20 -18.56 6.87 -7.03
N THR A 21 -18.38 5.96 -6.08
CA THR A 21 -19.39 4.92 -5.86
C THR A 21 -20.66 5.53 -5.27
N PRO A 22 -21.84 5.10 -5.74
CA PRO A 22 -23.13 5.59 -5.22
C PRO A 22 -23.18 5.47 -3.70
N GLN A 23 -23.61 6.52 -3.03
CA GLN A 23 -23.85 6.49 -1.59
C GLN A 23 -25.17 5.81 -1.31
N ALA A 24 -25.25 5.03 -0.24
CA ALA A 24 -26.50 4.53 0.27
C ALA A 24 -27.33 5.70 0.84
N GLY A 25 -28.63 5.70 0.61
CA GLY A 25 -29.52 6.72 1.12
C GLY A 25 -29.65 6.67 2.65
N TRP A 26 -30.08 7.80 3.24
CA TRP A 26 -30.22 7.90 4.71
C TRP A 26 -31.02 6.74 5.31
N LYS A 27 -32.18 6.39 4.71
CA LYS A 27 -33.02 5.27 5.19
C LYS A 27 -32.28 3.93 5.25
N GLU A 28 -31.34 3.72 4.36
CA GLU A 28 -30.53 2.50 4.31
C GLU A 28 -29.45 2.50 5.40
N VAL A 29 -28.81 3.66 5.62
CA VAL A 29 -27.85 3.87 6.71
C VAL A 29 -28.53 3.68 8.06
N GLU A 30 -29.67 4.32 8.27
CA GLU A 30 -30.47 4.19 9.48
C GLU A 30 -30.87 2.74 9.76
N ARG A 31 -31.28 2.01 8.72
CA ARG A 31 -31.60 0.58 8.86
C ARG A 31 -30.39 -0.22 9.36
N VAL A 32 -29.22 -0.01 8.79
CA VAL A 32 -28.01 -0.71 9.23
C VAL A 32 -27.70 -0.40 10.70
N LEU A 33 -27.78 0.87 11.11
CA LEU A 33 -27.56 1.27 12.51
C LEU A 33 -28.58 0.63 13.46
N ARG A 34 -29.84 0.57 13.08
CA ARG A 34 -30.89 -0.10 13.90
C ARG A 34 -30.67 -1.61 14.01
N GLU A 35 -30.24 -2.25 12.92
CA GLU A 35 -29.93 -3.68 12.92
C GLU A 35 -28.70 -4.03 13.76
N GLU A 36 -27.69 -3.17 13.78
CA GLU A 36 -26.42 -3.43 14.47
C GLU A 36 -26.43 -3.05 15.97
N PHE A 37 -27.26 -2.06 16.35
CA PHE A 37 -27.30 -1.54 17.73
C PHE A 37 -28.67 -1.66 18.41
N PRO A 38 -29.41 -2.78 18.29
CA PRO A 38 -30.74 -2.89 18.89
C PRO A 38 -30.70 -2.75 20.42
N HIS A 39 -29.59 -3.13 21.05
CA HIS A 39 -29.39 -3.11 22.51
C HIS A 39 -29.09 -1.70 23.07
N LEU A 40 -28.72 -0.75 22.23
CA LEU A 40 -28.44 0.65 22.62
C LEU A 40 -29.58 1.60 22.28
N LEU A 41 -30.57 1.13 21.52
CA LEU A 41 -31.69 1.94 21.07
C LEU A 41 -32.90 1.74 21.96
N VAL A 42 -33.57 2.83 22.30
CA VAL A 42 -34.83 2.84 23.06
C VAL A 42 -36.01 2.95 22.07
N GLU A 43 -37.04 2.10 22.21
CA GLU A 43 -38.25 2.21 21.41
C GLU A 43 -38.88 3.58 21.61
N GLY A 44 -39.21 4.26 20.50
CA GLY A 44 -39.75 5.63 20.53
C GLY A 44 -38.74 6.74 20.86
N GLY A 45 -37.44 6.41 20.96
CA GLY A 45 -36.38 7.33 21.39
C GLY A 45 -35.91 8.36 20.35
N GLY A 46 -36.61 8.53 19.23
CA GLY A 46 -36.25 9.51 18.20
C GLY A 46 -35.26 9.01 17.16
N ASP A 47 -34.41 9.92 16.63
CA ASP A 47 -33.43 9.57 15.60
C ASP A 47 -32.36 8.63 16.15
N VAL A 48 -32.04 7.56 15.41
CA VAL A 48 -31.07 6.53 15.82
C VAL A 48 -29.69 7.13 16.10
N VAL A 49 -29.27 8.12 15.32
CA VAL A 49 -27.96 8.73 15.45
C VAL A 49 -27.85 9.60 16.70
N ASP A 50 -28.94 10.25 17.13
CA ASP A 50 -28.97 11.04 18.36
C ASP A 50 -28.97 10.16 19.63
N GLN A 51 -29.37 8.89 19.49
CA GLN A 51 -29.24 7.92 20.57
C GLN A 51 -27.82 7.36 20.72
N LEU A 52 -27.12 7.17 19.61
CA LEU A 52 -25.75 6.62 19.58
C LEU A 52 -24.68 7.70 19.80
N PHE A 53 -24.87 8.86 19.21
CA PHE A 53 -23.90 9.97 19.19
C PHE A 53 -24.47 11.20 19.88
N MET A 54 -23.67 12.27 19.94
CA MET A 54 -24.11 13.56 20.45
C MET A 54 -25.17 14.15 19.51
N PRO A 55 -26.37 14.51 20.02
CA PRO A 55 -27.45 15.01 19.20
C PRO A 55 -27.07 16.19 18.31
N GLY A 56 -27.53 16.18 17.07
CA GLY A 56 -27.28 17.24 16.10
C GLY A 56 -25.88 17.31 15.53
N THR A 57 -24.97 16.35 15.84
CA THR A 57 -23.59 16.34 15.34
C THR A 57 -23.36 15.40 14.15
N TRP A 58 -24.34 14.59 13.83
CA TRP A 58 -24.24 13.65 12.73
C TRP A 58 -24.34 14.36 11.37
N GLU A 59 -23.31 14.19 10.52
CA GLU A 59 -23.37 14.64 9.12
C GLU A 59 -24.08 13.59 8.26
N ARG A 60 -25.32 13.88 7.81
CA ARG A 60 -26.10 12.93 7.01
C ARG A 60 -25.50 12.65 5.65
N GLN A 61 -24.82 13.63 5.06
CA GLN A 61 -24.04 13.43 3.86
C GLN A 61 -22.74 12.71 4.21
N ALA A 62 -22.45 11.59 3.55
CA ALA A 62 -21.18 10.90 3.76
C ALA A 62 -19.99 11.76 3.32
N ILE A 63 -18.97 11.83 4.15
CA ILE A 63 -17.71 12.54 3.87
C ILE A 63 -16.82 11.78 2.88
N GLY A 64 -17.04 10.46 2.75
CA GLY A 64 -16.37 9.58 1.79
C GLY A 64 -17.25 8.38 1.47
N SER A 65 -17.12 7.84 0.27
CA SER A 65 -17.81 6.62 -0.16
C SER A 65 -16.87 5.75 -0.98
N ALA A 66 -16.61 4.54 -0.48
CA ALA A 66 -15.81 3.50 -1.13
C ALA A 66 -16.71 2.39 -1.70
N SER A 67 -16.11 1.35 -2.29
CA SER A 67 -16.86 0.23 -2.89
C SER A 67 -17.79 -0.45 -1.89
N ILE A 68 -17.31 -0.77 -0.69
CA ILE A 68 -18.04 -1.56 0.31
C ILE A 68 -18.71 -0.71 1.39
N ALA A 69 -18.27 0.55 1.61
CA ALA A 69 -18.71 1.36 2.74
C ALA A 69 -18.80 2.84 2.41
N GLN A 70 -19.45 3.57 3.29
CA GLN A 70 -19.41 5.03 3.33
C GLN A 70 -19.10 5.52 4.74
N VAL A 71 -18.50 6.70 4.85
CA VAL A 71 -18.01 7.27 6.10
C VAL A 71 -18.79 8.54 6.42
N HIS A 72 -19.31 8.62 7.62
CA HIS A 72 -19.97 9.81 8.17
C HIS A 72 -19.15 10.40 9.31
N ARG A 73 -19.33 11.69 9.56
CA ARG A 73 -18.72 12.36 10.70
C ARG A 73 -19.76 12.59 11.78
N ALA A 74 -19.34 12.39 13.04
CA ALA A 74 -20.15 12.61 14.22
C ALA A 74 -19.29 13.02 15.41
N ARG A 75 -19.94 13.25 16.55
CA ARG A 75 -19.29 13.35 17.86
C ARG A 75 -19.84 12.32 18.81
N LEU A 76 -18.97 11.72 19.59
CA LEU A 76 -19.40 10.91 20.73
C LEU A 76 -20.07 11.77 21.79
N LYS A 77 -20.87 11.15 22.66
CA LYS A 77 -21.44 11.84 23.83
C LYS A 77 -20.39 12.41 24.78
N THR A 78 -19.15 11.88 24.72
CA THR A 78 -17.94 12.39 25.42
C THR A 78 -17.35 13.65 24.77
N GLY A 79 -17.81 14.03 23.56
CA GLY A 79 -17.36 15.23 22.82
C GLY A 79 -16.28 14.97 21.77
N GLU A 80 -15.68 13.77 21.72
CA GLU A 80 -14.66 13.39 20.74
C GLU A 80 -15.25 13.31 19.32
N GLN A 81 -14.53 13.80 18.33
CA GLN A 81 -14.93 13.68 16.92
C GLN A 81 -14.61 12.29 16.41
N VAL A 82 -15.56 11.68 15.72
CA VAL A 82 -15.40 10.33 15.16
C VAL A 82 -15.79 10.26 13.68
N ALA A 83 -15.13 9.36 12.98
CA ALA A 83 -15.49 8.87 11.67
C ALA A 83 -16.23 7.54 11.86
N VAL A 84 -17.41 7.45 11.28
CA VAL A 84 -18.28 6.26 11.35
C VAL A 84 -18.36 5.66 9.96
N LYS A 85 -17.65 4.55 9.75
CA LYS A 85 -17.64 3.76 8.51
C LYS A 85 -18.78 2.76 8.57
N ILE A 86 -19.70 2.84 7.61
CA ILE A 86 -20.90 2.00 7.57
C ILE A 86 -20.90 1.20 6.27
N GLN A 87 -21.06 -0.10 6.38
CA GLN A 87 -21.15 -1.00 5.24
C GLN A 87 -22.45 -0.75 4.45
N LYS A 88 -22.32 -0.71 3.13
CA LYS A 88 -23.50 -0.59 2.25
C LYS A 88 -24.36 -1.86 2.31
N PRO A 89 -25.70 -1.74 2.38
CA PRO A 89 -26.59 -2.88 2.68
C PRO A 89 -26.51 -4.05 1.70
N TRP A 90 -26.18 -3.78 0.43
CA TRP A 90 -26.11 -4.79 -0.62
C TRP A 90 -24.82 -5.62 -0.62
N ILE A 91 -23.76 -5.15 0.07
CA ILE A 91 -22.44 -5.79 0.06
C ILE A 91 -22.48 -7.24 0.54
N LYS A 92 -23.25 -7.51 1.59
CA LYS A 92 -23.38 -8.87 2.13
C LYS A 92 -23.82 -9.92 1.09
N ARG A 93 -24.65 -9.53 0.12
CA ARG A 93 -25.07 -10.42 -0.98
C ARG A 93 -24.11 -10.39 -2.16
N GLN A 94 -23.61 -9.22 -2.49
CA GLN A 94 -22.75 -8.99 -3.65
C GLN A 94 -21.42 -9.73 -3.51
N VAL A 95 -20.78 -9.70 -2.35
CA VAL A 95 -19.48 -10.34 -2.10
C VAL A 95 -19.48 -11.83 -2.44
N HIS A 96 -20.54 -12.56 -2.05
CA HIS A 96 -20.62 -13.99 -2.36
C HIS A 96 -20.74 -14.26 -3.86
N LEU A 97 -21.47 -13.40 -4.59
CA LEU A 97 -21.58 -13.50 -6.04
C LEU A 97 -20.25 -13.16 -6.71
N ASP A 98 -19.60 -12.09 -6.29
CA ASP A 98 -18.29 -11.66 -6.83
C ASP A 98 -17.22 -12.74 -6.62
N LEU A 99 -17.21 -13.38 -5.45
CA LEU A 99 -16.30 -14.50 -5.14
C LEU A 99 -16.60 -15.75 -5.98
N LEU A 100 -17.88 -16.03 -6.25
CA LEU A 100 -18.26 -17.13 -7.15
C LEU A 100 -17.75 -16.84 -8.57
N VAL A 101 -17.99 -15.64 -9.09
CA VAL A 101 -17.50 -15.21 -10.41
C VAL A 101 -15.96 -15.25 -10.46
N PHE A 102 -15.29 -14.73 -9.44
CA PHE A 102 -13.84 -14.80 -9.31
C PHE A 102 -13.30 -16.24 -9.38
N SER A 103 -13.94 -17.17 -8.66
CA SER A 103 -13.53 -18.57 -8.65
C SER A 103 -13.72 -19.22 -10.02
N ILE A 104 -14.84 -18.94 -10.70
CA ILE A 104 -15.11 -19.46 -12.05
C ILE A 104 -14.10 -18.89 -13.05
N VAL A 105 -13.85 -17.59 -13.03
CA VAL A 105 -12.89 -16.93 -13.91
C VAL A 105 -11.49 -17.47 -13.67
N THR A 106 -11.05 -17.58 -12.41
CA THR A 106 -9.74 -18.14 -12.08
C THR A 106 -9.61 -19.60 -12.56
N TYR A 107 -10.65 -20.41 -12.39
CA TYR A 107 -10.66 -21.78 -12.90
C TYR A 107 -10.52 -21.83 -14.43
N LEU A 108 -11.28 -21.01 -15.17
CA LEU A 108 -11.20 -20.97 -16.63
C LEU A 108 -9.82 -20.50 -17.12
N PHE A 109 -9.26 -19.46 -16.50
CA PHE A 109 -7.91 -18.98 -16.80
C PHE A 109 -6.85 -20.04 -16.52
N SER A 110 -6.96 -20.67 -15.35
CA SER A 110 -6.01 -21.70 -14.91
C SER A 110 -6.02 -22.95 -15.78
N THR A 111 -7.22 -23.43 -16.21
CA THR A 111 -7.35 -24.73 -16.88
C THR A 111 -7.50 -24.64 -18.40
N LYS A 112 -8.19 -23.61 -18.93
CA LYS A 112 -8.60 -23.57 -20.33
C LYS A 112 -7.85 -22.55 -21.17
N LEU A 113 -7.57 -21.35 -20.61
CA LEU A 113 -6.99 -20.26 -21.41
C LEU A 113 -5.47 -20.23 -21.37
N PHE A 114 -4.87 -20.30 -20.19
CA PHE A 114 -3.42 -20.12 -20.04
C PHE A 114 -2.71 -21.32 -19.43
N ALA A 115 -3.46 -22.30 -18.90
CA ALA A 115 -2.94 -23.45 -18.13
C ALA A 115 -1.89 -23.02 -17.07
N LEU A 116 -2.14 -21.87 -16.42
CA LEU A 116 -1.33 -21.36 -15.33
C LEU A 116 -1.81 -21.97 -14.04
N PRO A 117 -0.92 -22.47 -13.18
CA PRO A 117 -1.29 -23.07 -11.91
C PRO A 117 -1.66 -22.04 -10.85
N LEU A 118 -2.77 -21.29 -11.06
CA LEU A 118 -3.22 -20.23 -10.15
C LEU A 118 -4.31 -20.68 -9.18
N SER A 119 -4.88 -21.87 -9.38
CA SER A 119 -6.00 -22.38 -8.60
C SER A 119 -5.70 -22.52 -7.09
N PHE A 120 -4.44 -22.77 -6.71
CA PHE A 120 -4.02 -22.89 -5.31
C PHE A 120 -4.15 -21.57 -4.51
N LEU A 121 -4.20 -20.42 -5.23
CA LEU A 121 -4.34 -19.10 -4.61
C LEU A 121 -5.81 -18.73 -4.33
N THR A 122 -6.75 -19.36 -5.02
CA THR A 122 -8.17 -18.99 -4.94
C THR A 122 -8.73 -19.05 -3.52
N PRO A 123 -8.54 -20.13 -2.74
CA PRO A 123 -9.04 -20.19 -1.36
C PRO A 123 -8.44 -19.09 -0.47
N PHE A 124 -7.15 -18.85 -0.61
CA PHE A 124 -6.43 -17.85 0.18
C PHE A 124 -6.90 -16.41 -0.12
N ILE A 125 -7.07 -16.07 -1.40
CA ILE A 125 -7.59 -14.75 -1.81
C ILE A 125 -9.04 -14.59 -1.37
N THR A 126 -9.86 -15.64 -1.51
CA THR A 126 -11.27 -15.63 -1.10
C THR A 126 -11.43 -15.36 0.40
N GLU A 127 -10.66 -16.04 1.23
CA GLU A 127 -10.65 -15.83 2.68
C GLU A 127 -10.31 -14.37 3.02
N ARG A 128 -9.31 -13.80 2.35
CA ARG A 128 -8.89 -12.41 2.59
C ARG A 128 -9.92 -11.39 2.15
N LEU A 129 -10.56 -11.58 0.99
CA LEU A 129 -11.63 -10.71 0.53
C LEU A 129 -12.86 -10.76 1.45
N LEU A 130 -13.18 -11.93 2.01
CA LEU A 130 -14.24 -12.03 3.01
C LEU A 130 -13.88 -11.29 4.31
N SER A 131 -12.61 -11.36 4.74
CA SER A 131 -12.18 -10.66 5.95
C SER A 131 -12.24 -9.14 5.83
N GLU A 132 -12.11 -8.56 4.62
CA GLU A 132 -12.30 -7.12 4.37
C GLU A 132 -13.73 -6.64 4.61
N THR A 133 -14.72 -7.53 4.59
CA THR A 133 -16.12 -7.17 4.83
C THR A 133 -16.53 -7.21 6.30
N ASP A 134 -15.64 -7.62 7.19
CA ASP A 134 -15.89 -7.65 8.63
C ASP A 134 -15.14 -6.49 9.33
N PHE A 135 -15.90 -5.47 9.74
CA PHE A 135 -15.35 -4.28 10.38
C PHE A 135 -14.90 -4.51 11.84
N LEU A 136 -15.34 -5.58 12.50
CA LEU A 136 -14.72 -5.99 13.78
C LEU A 136 -13.29 -6.45 13.57
N ASN A 137 -13.03 -7.18 12.48
CA ASN A 137 -11.69 -7.55 12.10
C ASN A 137 -10.82 -6.31 11.81
N GLU A 138 -11.38 -5.33 11.07
CA GLU A 138 -10.70 -4.06 10.79
C GLU A 138 -10.37 -3.28 12.09
N ALA A 139 -11.30 -3.22 13.05
CA ALA A 139 -11.08 -2.58 14.34
C ALA A 139 -9.97 -3.26 15.14
N ASN A 140 -9.96 -4.59 15.18
CA ASN A 140 -8.91 -5.38 15.86
C ASN A 140 -7.54 -5.19 15.21
N ASN A 141 -7.48 -5.19 13.89
CA ASN A 141 -6.27 -4.94 13.12
C ASN A 141 -5.71 -3.54 13.41
N ALA A 142 -6.59 -2.52 13.47
CA ALA A 142 -6.19 -1.15 13.81
C ALA A 142 -5.58 -1.07 15.21
N MET A 143 -6.23 -1.68 16.21
CA MET A 143 -5.71 -1.72 17.59
C MET A 143 -4.36 -2.43 17.66
N GLN A 144 -4.21 -3.56 16.98
CA GLN A 144 -2.96 -4.31 16.94
C GLN A 144 -1.83 -3.49 16.27
N MET A 145 -2.12 -2.85 15.12
CA MET A 145 -1.14 -2.00 14.43
C MET A 145 -0.76 -0.78 15.27
N ARG A 146 -1.73 -0.17 15.96
CA ARG A 146 -1.47 0.93 16.90
C ARG A 146 -0.49 0.51 17.98
N SER A 147 -0.70 -0.65 18.60
CA SER A 147 0.21 -1.20 19.61
C SER A 147 1.63 -1.40 19.07
N PHE A 148 1.77 -1.94 17.86
CA PHE A 148 3.08 -2.10 17.22
C PHE A 148 3.76 -0.77 16.95
N VAL A 149 3.05 0.21 16.41
CA VAL A 149 3.60 1.55 16.13
C VAL A 149 4.04 2.25 17.41
N GLU A 150 3.24 2.18 18.47
CA GLU A 150 3.55 2.79 19.78
C GLU A 150 4.76 2.13 20.45
N SER A 151 4.97 0.82 20.23
CA SER A 151 6.11 0.07 20.77
C SER A 151 7.43 0.33 20.04
N GLU A 152 7.41 0.78 18.76
CA GLU A 152 8.63 1.01 17.97
C GLU A 152 9.08 2.48 18.08
N PRO A 153 10.22 2.78 18.73
CA PRO A 153 10.69 4.14 18.98
C PRO A 153 10.87 5.00 17.72
N SER A 154 11.21 4.37 16.59
CA SER A 154 11.42 5.06 15.31
C SER A 154 10.11 5.49 14.63
N LEU A 155 8.96 4.91 15.02
CA LEU A 155 7.66 5.15 14.40
C LEU A 155 6.68 5.91 15.31
N ARG A 156 6.66 5.65 16.62
CA ARG A 156 5.65 6.16 17.58
C ARG A 156 5.38 7.66 17.53
N ASN A 157 6.36 8.43 17.06
CA ASN A 157 6.26 9.89 16.93
C ASN A 157 6.13 10.36 15.47
N ARG A 158 5.97 9.46 14.52
CA ARG A 158 5.92 9.76 13.08
C ARG A 158 4.69 9.16 12.41
N VAL A 159 4.09 8.16 13.05
CA VAL A 159 2.92 7.44 12.54
C VAL A 159 1.83 7.45 13.59
N THR A 160 0.60 7.66 13.16
CA THR A 160 -0.61 7.60 13.99
C THR A 160 -1.60 6.64 13.36
N ILE A 161 -2.13 5.75 14.17
CA ILE A 161 -3.29 4.93 13.85
C ILE A 161 -4.47 5.50 14.62
N PRO A 162 -5.59 5.89 13.97
CA PRO A 162 -6.77 6.40 14.64
C PRO A 162 -7.24 5.46 15.76
N LYS A 163 -7.61 6.04 16.91
CA LYS A 163 -8.20 5.26 17.99
C LYS A 163 -9.53 4.68 17.52
N THR A 164 -9.73 3.38 17.68
CA THR A 164 -11.04 2.74 17.48
C THR A 164 -11.82 2.74 18.79
N TYR A 165 -13.15 2.68 18.69
CA TYR A 165 -14.08 2.58 19.82
C TYR A 165 -14.81 1.24 19.75
N PRO A 166 -14.24 0.17 20.32
CA PRO A 166 -14.73 -1.21 20.15
C PRO A 166 -16.18 -1.40 20.58
N GLU A 167 -16.63 -0.66 21.57
CA GLU A 167 -17.99 -0.66 22.09
C GLU A 167 -19.06 -0.17 21.08
N LEU A 168 -18.61 0.56 20.05
CA LEU A 168 -19.43 1.04 18.93
C LEU A 168 -19.04 0.41 17.60
N CYS A 169 -18.22 -0.62 17.61
CA CYS A 169 -17.86 -1.39 16.42
C CYS A 169 -18.66 -2.69 16.32
N THR A 170 -19.10 -3.00 15.12
CA THR A 170 -19.82 -4.24 14.78
C THR A 170 -19.28 -4.80 13.47
N THR A 171 -19.81 -5.90 12.97
CA THR A 171 -19.40 -6.45 11.67
C THR A 171 -19.64 -5.49 10.50
N ARG A 172 -20.59 -4.53 10.65
CA ARG A 172 -20.96 -3.60 9.57
C ARG A 172 -20.75 -2.12 9.92
N VAL A 173 -20.34 -1.80 11.14
CA VAL A 173 -20.07 -0.43 11.58
C VAL A 173 -18.72 -0.37 12.27
N LEU A 174 -17.86 0.55 11.84
CA LEU A 174 -16.58 0.87 12.47
C LEU A 174 -16.61 2.32 12.94
N VAL A 175 -16.33 2.54 14.22
CA VAL A 175 -16.21 3.87 14.80
C VAL A 175 -14.76 4.11 15.19
N ALA A 176 -14.15 5.12 14.60
CA ALA A 176 -12.77 5.50 14.87
C ALA A 176 -12.63 7.02 15.05
N GLU A 177 -11.53 7.44 15.66
CA GLU A 177 -11.16 8.85 15.80
C GLU A 177 -11.15 9.54 14.44
N TYR A 178 -11.81 10.70 14.36
CA TYR A 178 -11.74 11.53 13.18
C TYR A 178 -10.44 12.35 13.18
N ILE A 179 -9.63 12.20 12.15
CA ILE A 179 -8.36 12.92 12.03
C ILE A 179 -8.37 13.76 10.76
N ASP A 180 -8.09 15.05 10.93
CA ASP A 180 -7.84 15.95 9.81
C ASP A 180 -6.44 15.74 9.24
N GLY A 181 -6.35 15.68 7.91
CA GLY A 181 -5.09 15.52 7.20
C GLY A 181 -5.22 15.74 5.70
N VAL A 182 -4.10 15.79 5.02
CA VAL A 182 -4.01 15.91 3.56
C VAL A 182 -3.63 14.55 3.00
N GLY A 183 -4.37 14.05 2.00
CA GLY A 183 -4.03 12.79 1.33
C GLY A 183 -2.63 12.85 0.73
N ILE A 184 -1.86 11.76 0.87
CA ILE A 184 -0.47 11.68 0.39
C ILE A 184 -0.36 11.95 -1.12
N ALA A 185 -1.42 11.68 -1.89
CA ALA A 185 -1.48 11.99 -3.32
C ALA A 185 -1.53 13.47 -3.65
N ASN A 186 -1.91 14.33 -2.71
CA ASN A 186 -2.01 15.77 -2.93
C ASN A 186 -0.67 16.47 -2.73
N ARG A 187 0.23 16.25 -3.68
CA ARG A 187 1.59 16.79 -3.66
C ARG A 187 1.64 18.32 -3.53
N GLU A 188 0.71 19.01 -4.15
CA GLU A 188 0.67 20.47 -4.10
C GLU A 188 0.43 20.98 -2.69
N LEU A 189 -0.58 20.45 -1.97
CA LEU A 189 -0.85 20.83 -0.60
C LEU A 189 0.24 20.37 0.38
N LEU A 190 0.93 19.26 0.11
CA LEU A 190 2.06 18.84 0.94
C LEU A 190 3.21 19.84 0.90
N ARG A 191 3.52 20.39 -0.29
CA ARG A 191 4.66 21.29 -0.55
C ARG A 191 4.36 22.77 -0.32
N SER A 192 3.11 23.20 -0.55
CA SER A 192 2.72 24.59 -0.43
C SER A 192 3.09 25.17 0.91
N PRO A 193 3.52 26.45 0.97
CA PRO A 193 3.98 27.06 2.21
C PRO A 193 3.00 26.92 3.35
N TRP A 194 3.52 26.62 4.51
CA TRP A 194 2.72 26.60 5.74
C TRP A 194 2.30 28.01 6.14
N ARG A 195 1.04 28.17 6.51
CA ARG A 195 0.53 29.38 7.13
C ARG A 195 -0.20 29.01 8.39
N ASP A 196 0.15 29.66 9.49
CA ASP A 196 -0.52 29.43 10.76
C ASP A 196 -1.99 29.89 10.67
N ALA A 197 -2.91 29.04 11.12
CA ALA A 197 -4.34 29.33 11.11
C ALA A 197 -4.72 30.63 11.86
N ASN A 198 -3.86 31.07 12.78
CA ASN A 198 -4.04 32.29 13.55
C ASN A 198 -3.66 33.58 12.79
N SER A 199 -3.05 33.50 11.63
CA SER A 199 -2.55 34.67 10.90
C SER A 199 -3.54 35.29 9.92
N VAL A 200 -4.65 34.63 9.61
CA VAL A 200 -5.77 35.19 8.81
C VAL A 200 -7.04 34.42 9.12
N GLY A 201 -8.11 35.08 9.46
CA GLY A 201 -9.41 34.58 9.92
C GLY A 201 -10.21 33.65 9.01
N HIS A 202 -9.53 32.72 8.34
CA HIS A 202 -10.16 31.57 7.73
C HIS A 202 -9.53 30.33 8.33
N PRO A 203 -10.33 29.40 8.87
CA PRO A 203 -9.87 28.05 9.11
C PRO A 203 -9.28 27.58 7.78
N ILE A 204 -8.13 26.90 7.82
CA ILE A 204 -7.69 26.02 6.72
C ILE A 204 -8.95 25.29 6.31
N GLY A 205 -9.46 25.65 5.11
CA GLY A 205 -10.80 25.27 4.73
C GLY A 205 -10.98 23.82 5.08
N THR A 206 -12.05 23.52 5.79
CA THR A 206 -12.39 22.16 6.21
C THR A 206 -11.92 21.23 5.13
N PRO A 207 -11.00 20.30 5.39
CA PRO A 207 -10.59 19.38 4.36
C PRO A 207 -11.88 18.73 3.88
N ARG A 208 -12.38 19.18 2.75
CA ARG A 208 -13.30 18.33 2.04
C ARG A 208 -12.46 17.07 1.92
N TYR A 209 -12.94 15.96 2.48
CA TYR A 209 -12.40 14.67 2.15
C TYR A 209 -12.32 14.66 0.65
N ILE A 210 -11.15 14.95 0.17
CA ILE A 210 -10.84 14.77 -1.21
C ILE A 210 -10.64 13.28 -1.22
N THR A 211 -11.73 12.56 -1.49
CA THR A 211 -11.65 11.26 -2.11
C THR A 211 -10.49 11.40 -3.07
N ALA A 212 -9.47 10.57 -2.90
CA ALA A 212 -8.25 10.67 -3.68
C ALA A 212 -8.64 10.58 -5.16
N ARG A 213 -8.88 11.72 -5.79
CA ARG A 213 -9.13 11.78 -7.22
C ARG A 213 -7.80 11.49 -7.87
N LEU A 214 -7.62 10.28 -8.30
CA LEU A 214 -6.54 9.84 -9.18
C LEU A 214 -6.73 10.47 -10.59
N GLY A 215 -6.65 11.79 -10.66
CA GLY A 215 -6.68 12.55 -11.91
C GLY A 215 -5.93 13.85 -11.72
N PRO A 216 -5.42 14.50 -12.80
CA PRO A 216 -4.80 15.82 -12.71
C PRO A 216 -5.86 16.80 -12.20
N GLN A 217 -5.84 17.03 -10.87
CA GLN A 217 -6.70 18.05 -10.28
C GLN A 217 -6.25 19.40 -10.82
N LYS A 218 -7.19 20.15 -11.39
CA LYS A 218 -6.98 21.58 -11.64
C LYS A 218 -6.59 22.20 -10.31
N PRO A 219 -5.54 23.06 -10.28
CA PRO A 219 -5.12 23.72 -9.06
C PRO A 219 -6.34 24.35 -8.41
N ALA A 220 -6.54 24.10 -7.11
CA ALA A 220 -7.59 24.74 -6.34
C ALA A 220 -7.16 26.21 -6.14
N TYR A 221 -7.43 27.03 -7.14
CA TYR A 221 -7.33 28.46 -6.99
C TYR A 221 -8.39 28.89 -5.98
N THR A 222 -7.99 29.66 -4.97
CA THR A 222 -8.96 30.45 -4.24
C THR A 222 -9.69 31.31 -5.29
N ALA A 223 -11.00 31.45 -5.17
CA ALA A 223 -11.81 32.28 -6.06
C ALA A 223 -11.30 33.75 -6.19
N ALA A 224 -10.30 34.13 -5.41
CA ALA A 224 -9.65 35.41 -5.33
C ALA A 224 -8.21 35.44 -5.87
N GLY A 225 -7.69 34.37 -6.51
CA GLY A 225 -6.33 34.36 -7.11
C GLY A 225 -5.17 34.46 -6.10
N GLY A 226 -5.42 34.21 -4.81
CA GLY A 226 -4.39 34.25 -3.77
C GLY A 226 -3.55 32.95 -3.70
N PRO A 227 -2.37 33.00 -3.06
CA PRO A 227 -1.49 31.84 -2.95
C PRO A 227 -2.15 30.71 -2.17
N ILE A 228 -2.01 29.47 -2.69
CA ILE A 228 -2.45 28.26 -2.01
C ILE A 228 -1.48 27.98 -0.87
N TYR A 229 -2.01 27.87 0.34
CA TYR A 229 -1.26 27.45 1.53
C TYR A 229 -1.49 25.96 1.77
N GLY A 230 -0.43 25.29 2.23
CA GLY A 230 -0.43 23.85 2.49
C GLY A 230 0.31 23.48 3.77
N LEU A 231 0.89 22.30 3.79
CA LEU A 231 1.58 21.78 4.97
C LEU A 231 3.05 22.21 5.04
N GLY A 232 3.67 22.68 3.96
CA GLY A 232 5.09 23.07 3.91
C GLY A 232 6.01 21.94 4.33
N LEU A 233 5.73 20.71 3.91
CA LEU A 233 6.46 19.52 4.31
C LEU A 233 7.46 19.07 3.24
N ASN A 234 8.54 18.42 3.69
CA ASN A 234 9.49 17.78 2.82
C ASN A 234 8.97 16.39 2.43
N GLU A 235 8.77 16.16 1.14
CA GLU A 235 8.33 14.89 0.58
C GLU A 235 9.25 13.71 0.94
N SER A 236 10.56 13.96 1.06
CA SER A 236 11.50 12.92 1.49
C SER A 236 11.19 12.41 2.89
N ALA A 237 10.89 13.31 3.84
CA ALA A 237 10.55 12.92 5.21
C ALA A 237 9.21 12.18 5.29
N VAL A 238 8.24 12.53 4.42
CA VAL A 238 6.96 11.81 4.30
C VAL A 238 7.21 10.39 3.80
N MET A 239 7.95 10.24 2.69
CA MET A 239 8.21 8.93 2.09
C MET A 239 9.11 8.05 2.95
N GLU A 240 10.12 8.62 3.62
CA GLU A 240 10.93 7.87 4.60
C GLU A 240 10.05 7.29 5.69
N THR A 241 9.11 8.08 6.23
CA THR A 241 8.18 7.59 7.26
C THR A 241 7.29 6.47 6.75
N MET A 242 6.78 6.59 5.53
CA MET A 242 5.97 5.56 4.91
C MET A 242 6.75 4.26 4.71
N ILE A 243 7.94 4.34 4.11
CA ILE A 243 8.76 3.15 3.85
C ILE A 243 9.24 2.54 5.17
N ASP A 244 9.64 3.34 6.17
CA ASP A 244 9.99 2.85 7.51
C ASP A 244 8.84 2.04 8.13
N LEU A 245 7.59 2.56 8.05
CA LEU A 245 6.41 1.86 8.57
C LEU A 245 6.22 0.49 7.91
N PHE A 246 6.26 0.42 6.58
CA PHE A 246 6.04 -0.84 5.87
C PHE A 246 7.22 -1.81 6.02
N CYS A 247 8.44 -1.32 6.15
CA CYS A 247 9.59 -2.15 6.49
C CYS A 247 9.49 -2.73 7.91
N ALA A 248 9.05 -1.94 8.89
CA ALA A 248 8.83 -2.45 10.25
C ALA A 248 7.75 -3.55 10.27
N GLN A 249 6.68 -3.38 9.50
CA GLN A 249 5.65 -4.41 9.34
C GLN A 249 6.21 -5.71 8.77
N MET A 250 7.03 -5.63 7.70
CA MET A 250 7.61 -6.80 7.03
C MET A 250 8.67 -7.50 7.87
N PHE A 251 9.56 -6.76 8.50
CA PHE A 251 10.77 -7.32 9.09
C PHE A 251 10.70 -7.49 10.61
N LEU A 252 9.90 -6.66 11.32
CA LEU A 252 9.81 -6.71 12.78
C LEU A 252 8.47 -7.23 13.27
N PHE A 253 7.36 -6.60 12.87
CA PHE A 253 6.07 -6.90 13.45
C PHE A 253 5.51 -8.25 12.97
N GLY A 254 5.80 -8.61 11.72
CA GLY A 254 5.20 -9.79 11.09
C GLY A 254 3.69 -9.65 10.88
N TRP A 255 3.22 -8.41 10.85
CA TRP A 255 1.84 -8.00 10.66
C TRP A 255 1.79 -6.98 9.52
N LEU A 256 1.59 -7.49 8.29
CA LEU A 256 1.74 -6.73 7.07
C LEU A 256 0.39 -6.20 6.61
N HIS A 257 0.26 -4.89 6.52
CA HIS A 257 -0.84 -4.23 5.83
C HIS A 257 -0.72 -4.45 4.32
N CYS A 258 -1.77 -4.96 3.68
CA CYS A 258 -1.70 -5.41 2.30
C CYS A 258 -2.21 -4.39 1.26
N ASP A 259 -2.74 -3.24 1.70
CA ASP A 259 -3.27 -2.21 0.81
C ASP A 259 -2.87 -0.78 1.19
N PRO A 260 -1.55 -0.40 1.08
CA PRO A 260 -1.07 0.96 1.36
C PRO A 260 -1.44 1.95 0.25
N HIS A 261 -2.70 1.92 -0.19
CA HIS A 261 -3.21 2.81 -1.23
C HIS A 261 -3.13 4.28 -0.78
N PRO A 262 -2.82 5.23 -1.68
CA PRO A 262 -2.74 6.65 -1.33
C PRO A 262 -4.00 7.21 -0.67
N GLY A 263 -5.17 6.67 -0.99
CA GLY A 263 -6.45 7.05 -0.39
C GLY A 263 -6.57 6.70 1.10
N ASN A 264 -5.78 5.74 1.58
CA ASN A 264 -5.77 5.27 2.96
C ASN A 264 -4.69 5.94 3.82
N ILE A 265 -3.96 6.91 3.24
CA ILE A 265 -2.84 7.57 3.92
C ILE A 265 -3.06 9.08 3.93
N LEU A 266 -3.19 9.64 5.15
CA LEU A 266 -3.19 11.08 5.35
C LEU A 266 -1.86 11.55 5.94
N ILE A 267 -1.51 12.78 5.62
CA ILE A 267 -0.34 13.46 6.18
C ILE A 267 -0.82 14.68 6.94
N ARG A 268 -0.29 14.85 8.15
CA ARG A 268 -0.52 16.02 9.00
C ARG A 268 0.82 16.64 9.37
N ARG A 269 0.85 17.96 9.52
CA ARG A 269 2.00 18.67 10.06
C ARG A 269 1.90 18.72 11.58
N ARG A 270 2.95 18.26 12.26
CA ARG A 270 3.09 18.38 13.71
C ARG A 270 3.49 19.79 14.13
N LYS A 271 3.30 20.13 15.41
CA LYS A 271 3.70 21.44 15.96
C LYS A 271 5.19 21.77 15.76
N ASN A 272 6.06 20.77 15.76
CA ASN A 272 7.50 20.92 15.50
C ASN A 272 7.84 21.02 14.00
N GLY A 273 6.86 21.04 13.11
CA GLY A 273 7.05 21.14 11.67
C GLY A 273 7.34 19.82 10.93
N SER A 274 7.47 18.70 11.66
CA SER A 274 7.70 17.39 11.05
C SER A 274 6.40 16.79 10.48
N PRO A 275 6.48 15.90 9.47
CA PRO A 275 5.33 15.16 8.99
C PRO A 275 4.89 14.10 10.00
N GLU A 276 3.59 13.84 10.03
CA GLU A 276 2.98 12.71 10.70
C GLU A 276 2.11 11.97 9.68
N LEU A 277 2.34 10.68 9.55
CA LEU A 277 1.59 9.80 8.66
C LEU A 277 0.44 9.17 9.44
N ILE A 278 -0.76 9.24 8.89
CA ILE A 278 -1.96 8.61 9.45
C ILE A 278 -2.39 7.51 8.49
N LEU A 279 -2.50 6.28 8.99
CA LEU A 279 -3.02 5.14 8.24
C LEU A 279 -4.47 4.90 8.65
N LEU A 280 -5.40 4.95 7.69
CA LEU A 280 -6.84 4.98 7.96
C LEU A 280 -7.52 3.61 7.86
N ASP A 281 -7.23 2.84 6.82
CA ASP A 281 -7.88 1.56 6.53
C ASP A 281 -7.07 0.40 7.11
N HIS A 282 -7.73 -0.54 7.77
CA HIS A 282 -7.10 -1.71 8.39
C HIS A 282 -7.81 -3.02 8.03
N GLY A 283 -8.52 -3.04 6.88
CA GLY A 283 -9.32 -4.19 6.46
C GLY A 283 -8.49 -5.43 6.15
N LEU A 284 -7.31 -5.27 5.53
CA LEU A 284 -6.52 -6.40 5.05
C LEU A 284 -5.11 -6.45 5.63
N TYR A 285 -4.88 -7.47 6.47
CA TYR A 285 -3.57 -7.80 7.02
C TYR A 285 -3.20 -9.27 6.79
N VAL A 286 -1.90 -9.52 6.66
CA VAL A 286 -1.33 -10.87 6.58
C VAL A 286 -0.24 -11.02 7.62
N THR A 287 -0.28 -12.14 8.36
CA THR A 287 0.78 -12.52 9.30
C THR A 287 1.90 -13.23 8.57
N THR A 288 3.14 -12.95 8.99
CA THR A 288 4.33 -13.66 8.52
C THR A 288 5.01 -14.36 9.69
N THR A 289 5.51 -15.57 9.46
CA THR A 289 6.26 -16.33 10.48
C THR A 289 7.62 -15.69 10.74
N SER A 290 8.20 -15.93 11.92
CA SER A 290 9.56 -15.45 12.24
C SER A 290 10.62 -16.05 11.31
N GLU A 291 10.43 -17.29 10.87
CA GLU A 291 11.29 -17.98 9.91
C GLU A 291 11.24 -17.28 8.56
N PHE A 292 10.04 -17.04 8.02
CA PHE A 292 9.89 -16.33 6.76
C PHE A 292 10.53 -14.91 6.82
N ARG A 293 10.30 -14.15 7.90
CA ARG A 293 10.89 -12.81 8.05
C ARG A 293 12.41 -12.84 8.04
N ARG A 294 13.02 -13.82 8.72
CA ARG A 294 14.46 -14.03 8.72
C ARG A 294 14.99 -14.37 7.33
N ASP A 295 14.35 -15.31 6.64
CA ASP A 295 14.73 -15.68 5.29
C ASP A 295 14.59 -14.53 4.32
N TYR A 296 13.50 -13.76 4.43
CA TYR A 296 13.27 -12.58 3.60
C TYR A 296 14.29 -11.47 3.88
N ALA A 297 14.67 -11.24 5.14
CA ALA A 297 15.72 -10.29 5.49
C ALA A 297 17.10 -10.76 4.99
N THR A 298 17.39 -12.06 5.07
CA THR A 298 18.62 -12.66 4.54
C THR A 298 18.67 -12.56 3.03
N PHE A 299 17.55 -12.81 2.36
CA PHE A 299 17.41 -12.64 0.91
C PHE A 299 17.70 -11.20 0.47
N TRP A 300 17.13 -10.20 1.16
CA TRP A 300 17.42 -8.79 0.89
C TRP A 300 18.90 -8.43 1.09
N LYS A 301 19.53 -8.98 2.12
CA LYS A 301 20.98 -8.78 2.34
C LYS A 301 21.81 -9.40 1.21
N ALA A 302 21.46 -10.64 0.81
CA ALA A 302 22.11 -11.34 -0.29
C ALA A 302 21.96 -10.60 -1.64
N LEU A 303 20.79 -10.03 -1.93
CA LEU A 303 20.56 -9.20 -3.12
C LEU A 303 21.52 -8.02 -3.21
N LEU A 304 21.83 -7.38 -2.09
CA LEU A 304 22.68 -6.18 -2.06
C LEU A 304 24.17 -6.51 -2.03
N THR A 305 24.53 -7.69 -1.56
CA THR A 305 25.92 -8.19 -1.54
C THR A 305 26.25 -9.07 -2.74
N PHE A 306 25.31 -9.25 -3.66
CA PHE A 306 25.44 -10.12 -4.83
C PHE A 306 25.80 -11.58 -4.47
N ASP A 307 25.28 -12.06 -3.33
CA ASP A 307 25.45 -13.45 -2.90
C ASP A 307 24.42 -14.35 -3.60
N ASN A 308 24.72 -14.72 -4.85
CA ASN A 308 23.87 -15.55 -5.69
C ASN A 308 23.60 -16.93 -5.07
N THR A 309 24.54 -17.45 -4.29
CA THR A 309 24.40 -18.74 -3.61
C THR A 309 23.27 -18.71 -2.59
N THR A 310 23.27 -17.67 -1.74
CA THR A 310 22.20 -17.50 -0.74
C THR A 310 20.86 -17.17 -1.40
N ILE A 311 20.85 -16.36 -2.46
CA ILE A 311 19.63 -16.05 -3.25
C ILE A 311 19.02 -17.33 -3.79
N ALA A 312 19.81 -18.18 -4.48
CA ALA A 312 19.36 -19.44 -5.06
C ALA A 312 18.85 -20.42 -4.00
N ARG A 313 19.54 -20.53 -2.87
CA ARG A 313 19.14 -21.40 -1.75
C ARG A 313 17.77 -20.99 -1.19
N ILE A 314 17.56 -19.69 -0.94
CA ILE A 314 16.28 -19.21 -0.38
C ILE A 314 15.16 -19.31 -1.42
N ALA A 315 15.40 -18.94 -2.68
CA ALA A 315 14.42 -19.10 -3.74
C ALA A 315 13.97 -20.57 -3.87
N SER A 316 14.92 -21.50 -3.87
CA SER A 316 14.63 -22.94 -3.92
C SER A 316 13.84 -23.43 -2.69
N SER A 317 14.15 -22.95 -1.48
CA SER A 317 13.37 -23.30 -0.28
C SER A 317 11.92 -22.83 -0.35
N TRP A 318 11.64 -21.76 -1.12
CA TRP A 318 10.30 -21.27 -1.40
C TRP A 318 9.65 -21.90 -2.65
N GLY A 319 10.25 -22.94 -3.22
CA GLY A 319 9.73 -23.62 -4.41
C GLY A 319 9.86 -22.79 -5.69
N ILE A 320 10.72 -21.77 -5.70
CA ILE A 320 10.97 -20.88 -6.84
C ILE A 320 12.22 -21.35 -7.57
N GLY A 321 12.03 -21.83 -8.82
CA GLY A 321 13.11 -22.39 -9.61
C GLY A 321 14.05 -21.35 -10.21
N ASN A 322 13.58 -20.13 -10.48
CA ASN A 322 14.39 -19.06 -11.08
C ASN A 322 14.72 -17.97 -10.07
N ALA A 323 15.91 -18.04 -9.51
CA ALA A 323 16.41 -17.13 -8.48
C ALA A 323 16.60 -15.67 -9.01
N ASP A 324 17.05 -15.51 -10.27
CA ASP A 324 17.29 -14.20 -10.87
C ASP A 324 15.98 -13.47 -11.17
N LEU A 325 14.96 -14.21 -11.61
CA LEU A 325 13.62 -13.66 -11.78
C LEU A 325 13.02 -13.24 -10.44
N MET A 326 13.20 -14.03 -9.37
CA MET A 326 12.75 -13.67 -8.03
C MET A 326 13.50 -12.44 -7.51
N ALA A 327 14.80 -12.35 -7.74
CA ALA A 327 15.62 -11.19 -7.39
C ALA A 327 15.14 -9.93 -8.11
N SER A 328 14.88 -10.04 -9.41
CA SER A 328 14.37 -8.95 -10.25
C SER A 328 12.97 -8.50 -9.82
N ALA A 329 12.07 -9.45 -9.54
CA ALA A 329 10.71 -9.18 -9.05
C ALA A 329 10.73 -8.49 -7.68
N THR A 330 11.62 -8.90 -6.77
CA THR A 330 11.75 -8.30 -5.43
C THR A 330 12.31 -6.88 -5.48
N LEU A 331 13.32 -6.65 -6.32
CA LEU A 331 13.92 -5.32 -6.51
C LEU A 331 13.02 -4.39 -7.33
N LEU A 332 12.04 -4.94 -8.04
CA LEU A 332 11.25 -4.26 -9.08
C LEU A 332 12.18 -3.63 -10.14
N ARG A 333 13.26 -4.32 -10.49
CA ARG A 333 14.24 -3.95 -11.52
C ARG A 333 15.06 -5.18 -11.93
N PRO A 334 15.67 -5.18 -13.13
CA PRO A 334 16.58 -6.26 -13.53
C PRO A 334 17.71 -6.44 -12.51
N TYR A 335 17.95 -7.68 -12.10
CA TYR A 335 19.04 -8.03 -11.20
C TYR A 335 20.34 -8.16 -11.97
N SER A 336 21.30 -7.28 -11.69
CA SER A 336 22.58 -7.20 -12.43
C SER A 336 23.63 -8.23 -11.97
N GLY A 337 23.31 -9.04 -10.95
CA GLY A 337 24.20 -10.08 -10.43
C GLY A 337 23.96 -11.46 -11.02
N GLY A 338 22.90 -11.60 -11.85
CA GLY A 338 22.55 -12.84 -12.53
C GLY A 338 23.34 -13.05 -13.83
N THR A 339 23.30 -14.26 -14.36
CA THR A 339 23.94 -14.63 -15.63
C THR A 339 23.28 -13.91 -16.80
N GLN A 340 24.08 -13.47 -17.78
CA GLN A 340 23.65 -12.77 -19.00
C GLN A 340 22.75 -13.60 -19.93
N GLU A 341 22.50 -14.87 -19.63
CA GLU A 341 21.69 -15.77 -20.46
C GLU A 341 20.26 -15.30 -20.73
N MET A 342 19.71 -14.40 -19.89
CA MET A 342 18.35 -13.90 -20.09
C MET A 342 18.26 -12.83 -21.19
N VAL A 343 19.37 -12.19 -21.55
CA VAL A 343 19.39 -11.10 -22.53
C VAL A 343 19.53 -11.62 -23.97
N GLU A 344 20.24 -12.73 -24.17
CA GLU A 344 20.54 -13.27 -25.50
C GLU A 344 19.42 -14.13 -26.11
N MET A 345 18.47 -14.61 -25.30
CA MET A 345 17.43 -15.54 -25.75
C MET A 345 16.22 -14.90 -26.45
N LEU A 346 16.08 -13.59 -26.48
CA LEU A 346 14.82 -12.91 -26.85
C LEU A 346 14.79 -12.32 -28.26
N ASP A 347 15.86 -12.40 -29.00
CA ASP A 347 16.05 -11.62 -30.24
C ASP A 347 15.44 -12.24 -31.53
N SER A 348 14.84 -13.41 -31.50
CA SER A 348 14.50 -14.09 -32.75
C SER A 348 13.12 -14.75 -32.89
N GLU A 349 12.11 -14.43 -32.03
CA GLU A 349 10.92 -15.30 -31.94
C GLU A 349 9.55 -14.69 -32.24
N THR A 350 8.65 -15.54 -32.76
CA THR A 350 7.24 -15.21 -33.04
C THR A 350 6.44 -14.99 -31.76
N ALA A 351 5.30 -14.26 -31.85
CA ALA A 351 4.41 -14.03 -30.71
C ALA A 351 3.89 -15.34 -30.06
N TYR A 352 3.77 -16.41 -30.82
CA TYR A 352 3.36 -17.73 -30.34
C TYR A 352 4.46 -18.40 -29.52
N ASP A 353 5.70 -18.39 -29.99
CA ASP A 353 6.84 -18.98 -29.28
C ASP A 353 7.10 -18.25 -27.96
N ARG A 354 6.90 -16.93 -27.93
CA ARG A 354 6.94 -16.11 -26.69
C ARG A 354 5.88 -16.53 -25.68
N HIS A 355 4.66 -16.85 -26.12
CA HIS A 355 3.58 -17.33 -25.23
C HIS A 355 3.90 -18.71 -24.65
N VAL A 356 4.40 -19.62 -25.45
CA VAL A 356 4.80 -20.98 -25.03
C VAL A 356 5.92 -20.88 -23.98
N ARG A 357 6.96 -20.08 -24.27
CA ARG A 357 8.08 -19.90 -23.31
C ARG A 357 7.69 -19.15 -22.06
N MET A 358 6.82 -18.15 -22.14
CA MET A 358 6.33 -17.48 -20.94
C MET A 358 5.59 -18.46 -20.02
N ARG A 359 4.86 -19.40 -20.60
CA ARG A 359 4.20 -20.48 -19.87
C ARG A 359 5.21 -21.46 -19.26
N GLU A 360 6.22 -21.88 -20.01
CA GLU A 360 7.30 -22.75 -19.52
C GLU A 360 8.09 -22.09 -18.41
N LYS A 361 8.52 -20.83 -18.61
CA LYS A 361 9.22 -20.03 -17.58
C LYS A 361 8.38 -19.79 -16.35
N MET A 362 7.06 -19.61 -16.48
CA MET A 362 6.18 -19.50 -15.34
C MET A 362 6.03 -20.84 -14.60
N GLY A 363 6.01 -21.96 -15.34
CA GLY A 363 6.05 -23.29 -14.77
C GLY A 363 7.37 -23.56 -14.03
N GLU A 364 8.49 -23.16 -14.62
CA GLU A 364 9.82 -23.25 -13.99
C GLU A 364 9.94 -22.30 -12.76
N PHE A 365 9.35 -21.11 -12.85
CA PHE A 365 9.32 -20.15 -11.72
C PHE A 365 8.55 -20.71 -10.54
N LEU A 366 7.40 -21.36 -10.79
CA LEU A 366 6.57 -22.00 -9.77
C LEU A 366 6.83 -23.52 -9.72
N GLN A 367 8.08 -23.89 -9.47
CA GLN A 367 8.52 -25.28 -9.49
C GLN A 367 7.81 -26.13 -8.42
N ASP A 368 7.55 -25.53 -7.26
CA ASP A 368 6.81 -26.17 -6.16
C ASP A 368 5.86 -25.16 -5.50
N GLN A 369 4.63 -25.14 -5.98
CA GLN A 369 3.60 -24.18 -5.55
C GLN A 369 3.19 -24.37 -4.08
N GLU A 370 3.33 -25.58 -3.52
CA GLU A 370 2.98 -25.84 -2.14
C GLU A 370 3.98 -25.21 -1.17
N LYS A 371 5.26 -25.10 -1.59
CA LYS A 371 6.32 -24.46 -0.80
C LYS A 371 6.32 -22.94 -0.90
N MET A 372 5.67 -22.37 -1.93
CA MET A 372 5.68 -20.92 -2.12
C MET A 372 4.98 -20.20 -0.98
N PRO A 373 5.67 -19.31 -0.23
CA PRO A 373 5.03 -18.48 0.78
C PRO A 373 4.01 -17.54 0.13
N LYS A 374 2.74 -17.69 0.47
CA LYS A 374 1.64 -16.89 -0.12
C LYS A 374 1.75 -15.43 0.25
N GLU A 375 2.42 -15.14 1.35
CA GLU A 375 2.74 -13.79 1.83
C GLU A 375 3.56 -12.98 0.83
N LEU A 376 4.39 -13.63 0.00
CA LEU A 376 5.19 -12.98 -1.06
C LEU A 376 4.32 -12.22 -2.06
N ILE A 377 3.10 -12.69 -2.33
CA ILE A 377 2.16 -12.02 -3.24
C ILE A 377 1.75 -10.67 -2.66
N PHE A 378 1.39 -10.64 -1.38
CA PHE A 378 0.98 -9.42 -0.69
C PHE A 378 2.15 -8.47 -0.45
N ILE A 379 3.33 -9.00 -0.12
CA ILE A 379 4.56 -8.21 -0.02
C ILE A 379 4.88 -7.57 -1.38
N GLY A 380 4.81 -8.34 -2.47
CA GLY A 380 5.04 -7.83 -3.82
C GLY A 380 4.04 -6.74 -4.22
N ARG A 381 2.75 -6.93 -3.92
CA ARG A 381 1.71 -5.91 -4.11
C ARG A 381 2.00 -4.66 -3.29
N ASN A 382 2.26 -4.83 -2.00
CA ASN A 382 2.58 -3.74 -1.07
C ASN A 382 3.80 -2.93 -1.56
N MET A 383 4.89 -3.62 -1.88
CA MET A 383 6.11 -2.97 -2.38
C MET A 383 5.89 -2.17 -3.66
N ARG A 384 5.02 -2.67 -4.55
CA ARG A 384 4.66 -1.97 -5.77
C ARG A 384 3.86 -0.69 -5.49
N ILE A 385 2.89 -0.73 -4.58
CA ILE A 385 2.10 0.45 -4.19
C ILE A 385 3.00 1.48 -3.49
N VAL A 386 3.89 1.04 -2.59
CA VAL A 386 4.87 1.92 -1.92
C VAL A 386 5.82 2.57 -2.94
N GLN A 387 6.25 1.83 -3.95
CA GLN A 387 7.04 2.39 -5.05
C GLN A 387 6.23 3.42 -5.86
N GLY A 388 4.97 3.12 -6.21
CA GLY A 388 4.08 4.05 -6.90
C GLY A 388 3.91 5.36 -6.11
N ASN A 389 3.72 5.29 -4.79
CA ASN A 389 3.66 6.47 -3.94
C ASN A 389 4.99 7.27 -3.93
N ASN A 390 6.13 6.59 -3.95
CA ASN A 390 7.43 7.26 -4.07
C ASN A 390 7.58 7.97 -5.42
N GLN A 391 7.15 7.34 -6.50
CA GLN A 391 7.15 7.92 -7.84
C GLN A 391 6.18 9.11 -7.95
N LEU A 392 4.98 9.01 -7.38
CA LEU A 392 3.99 10.08 -7.33
C LEU A 392 4.56 11.36 -6.69
N LEU A 393 5.41 11.22 -5.68
CA LEU A 393 6.12 12.34 -5.04
C LEU A 393 7.45 12.70 -5.74
N GLY A 394 7.75 12.12 -6.93
CA GLY A 394 8.96 12.37 -7.71
C GLY A 394 10.19 11.66 -7.17
N SER A 395 10.02 10.45 -6.65
CA SER A 395 11.09 9.57 -6.15
C SER A 395 12.05 10.25 -5.16
N PRO A 396 11.53 10.88 -4.09
CA PRO A 396 12.34 11.70 -3.20
C PRO A 396 13.34 10.89 -2.38
N VAL A 397 13.17 9.55 -2.25
CA VAL A 397 14.01 8.69 -1.42
C VAL A 397 14.44 7.41 -2.14
N ASN A 398 15.61 6.88 -1.73
CA ASN A 398 16.07 5.56 -2.15
C ASN A 398 15.45 4.47 -1.27
N ARG A 399 14.32 3.90 -1.73
CA ARG A 399 13.60 2.84 -0.99
C ARG A 399 14.46 1.60 -0.71
N ILE A 400 15.33 1.22 -1.66
CA ILE A 400 16.18 0.03 -1.52
C ILE A 400 17.10 0.16 -0.32
N LYS A 401 17.68 1.35 -0.10
CA LYS A 401 18.51 1.64 1.07
C LYS A 401 17.72 1.50 2.37
N ILE A 402 16.51 2.02 2.43
CA ILE A 402 15.68 1.97 3.64
C ILE A 402 15.29 0.52 3.95
N ILE A 403 14.86 -0.24 2.93
CA ILE A 403 14.51 -1.66 3.08
C ILE A 403 15.74 -2.45 3.57
N ALA A 404 16.90 -2.22 2.97
CA ALA A 404 18.15 -2.85 3.35
C ALA A 404 18.55 -2.59 4.81
N LYS A 405 18.39 -1.34 5.26
CA LYS A 405 18.59 -0.96 6.67
C LYS A 405 17.71 -1.79 7.59
N TRP A 406 16.40 -1.88 7.29
CA TRP A 406 15.46 -2.63 8.11
C TRP A 406 15.70 -4.14 8.10
N ALA A 407 16.05 -4.71 6.95
CA ALA A 407 16.48 -6.12 6.86
C ALA A 407 17.69 -6.39 7.77
N SER A 408 18.68 -5.50 7.74
CA SER A 408 19.88 -5.61 8.61
C SER A 408 19.54 -5.45 10.11
N VAL A 409 18.64 -4.52 10.46
CA VAL A 409 18.14 -4.33 11.85
C VAL A 409 17.42 -5.58 12.35
N SER A 410 16.57 -6.17 11.51
CA SER A 410 15.84 -7.40 11.84
C SER A 410 16.79 -8.56 12.15
N LEU A 411 17.78 -8.78 11.28
CA LEU A 411 18.79 -9.83 11.48
C LEU A 411 19.65 -9.60 12.75
N ALA A 412 19.97 -8.32 13.06
CA ALA A 412 20.69 -8.00 14.28
C ALA A 412 19.87 -8.25 15.55
N ARG A 413 18.56 -7.98 15.52
CA ARG A 413 17.65 -8.24 16.64
C ARG A 413 17.37 -9.75 16.87
N SER A 414 17.47 -10.56 15.81
CA SER A 414 17.29 -12.04 15.94
C SER A 414 18.47 -12.76 16.60
N GLY A 415 19.64 -12.11 16.78
CA GLY A 415 20.78 -12.65 17.53
C GLY A 415 21.61 -13.74 16.81
N GLU A 416 21.32 -14.04 15.55
CA GLU A 416 21.92 -15.18 14.81
C GLU A 416 23.21 -14.86 14.06
N ASP A 417 23.79 -13.67 14.23
CA ASP A 417 25.07 -13.34 13.60
C ASP A 417 26.22 -14.06 14.33
N GLY A 418 26.61 -15.22 13.83
CA GLY A 418 27.70 -16.05 14.35
C GLY A 418 29.03 -15.31 14.56
N GLY A 419 29.31 -14.92 15.80
CA GLY A 419 30.57 -14.32 16.26
C GLY A 419 30.69 -12.81 16.01
N TRP A 420 31.02 -12.04 17.07
CA TRP A 420 31.12 -10.58 17.09
C TRP A 420 31.96 -9.98 15.95
N VAL A 421 33.12 -10.57 15.63
CA VAL A 421 34.01 -10.05 14.57
C VAL A 421 33.44 -10.21 13.17
N ARG A 422 32.78 -11.36 12.88
CA ARG A 422 32.13 -11.61 11.59
C ARG A 422 30.88 -10.74 11.40
N ALA A 423 30.10 -10.56 12.45
CA ALA A 423 28.95 -9.66 12.44
C ALA A 423 29.37 -8.22 12.19
N TRP A 424 30.45 -7.74 12.85
CA TRP A 424 30.98 -6.39 12.65
C TRP A 424 31.53 -6.17 11.23
N TRP A 425 32.29 -7.13 10.68
CA TRP A 425 32.78 -7.06 9.30
C TRP A 425 31.66 -7.03 8.27
N ARG A 426 30.67 -7.90 8.43
CA ARG A 426 29.48 -7.92 7.55
C ARG A 426 28.66 -6.64 7.63
N HIS A 427 28.52 -6.08 8.82
CA HIS A 427 27.86 -4.79 9.01
C HIS A 427 28.64 -3.66 8.34
N PHE A 428 29.96 -3.66 8.42
CA PHE A 428 30.81 -2.66 7.78
C PHE A 428 30.72 -2.72 6.25
N VAL A 429 30.90 -3.89 5.67
CA VAL A 429 30.74 -4.10 4.21
C VAL A 429 29.34 -3.67 3.76
N PHE A 430 28.31 -4.03 4.52
CA PHE A 430 26.95 -3.65 4.22
C PHE A 430 26.74 -2.13 4.25
N ARG A 431 27.30 -1.42 5.22
CA ARG A 431 27.28 0.04 5.24
C ARG A 431 27.99 0.67 4.04
N PHE A 432 29.04 0.05 3.56
CA PHE A 432 29.75 0.53 2.37
C PHE A 432 28.91 0.37 1.09
N VAL A 433 28.20 -0.75 0.97
CA VAL A 433 27.23 -0.96 -0.13
C VAL A 433 26.10 0.07 -0.07
N LEU A 434 25.58 0.33 1.12
CA LEU A 434 24.55 1.37 1.31
C LEU A 434 25.05 2.77 0.94
N LEU A 435 26.31 3.10 1.25
CA LEU A 435 26.94 4.37 0.88
C LEU A 435 27.08 4.49 -0.65
N ALA A 436 27.51 3.42 -1.32
CA ALA A 436 27.62 3.40 -2.78
C ALA A 436 26.25 3.60 -3.45
N LEU A 437 25.20 2.98 -2.91
CA LEU A 437 23.82 3.17 -3.36
C LEU A 437 23.33 4.61 -3.15
N ASP A 438 23.72 5.26 -2.03
CA ASP A 438 23.44 6.66 -1.79
C ASP A 438 24.11 7.58 -2.81
N ILE A 439 25.38 7.38 -3.07
CA ILE A 439 26.11 8.18 -4.05
C ILE A 439 25.43 8.06 -5.42
N GLY A 440 25.09 6.84 -5.85
CA GLY A 440 24.36 6.61 -7.10
C GLY A 440 23.00 7.31 -7.16
N PHE A 441 22.26 7.26 -6.05
CA PHE A 441 20.98 7.95 -5.92
C PHE A 441 21.14 9.47 -5.98
N TRP A 442 22.06 10.05 -5.22
CA TRP A 442 22.31 11.48 -5.18
C TRP A 442 22.78 12.03 -6.52
N VAL A 443 23.67 11.33 -7.23
CA VAL A 443 24.08 11.69 -8.60
C VAL A 443 22.85 11.71 -9.52
N GLY A 444 22.00 10.70 -9.42
CA GLY A 444 20.72 10.66 -10.14
C GLY A 444 19.82 11.84 -9.81
N ARG A 445 19.71 12.19 -8.52
CA ARG A 445 18.85 13.28 -8.04
C ARG A 445 19.36 14.67 -8.46
N VAL A 446 20.66 14.91 -8.32
CA VAL A 446 21.28 16.16 -8.80
C VAL A 446 21.04 16.33 -10.30
N ARG A 447 21.23 15.26 -11.07
CA ARG A 447 20.96 15.29 -12.52
C ARG A 447 19.49 15.57 -12.83
N GLN A 448 18.53 15.00 -12.07
CA GLN A 448 17.11 15.27 -12.21
C GLN A 448 16.77 16.75 -11.96
N VAL A 449 17.31 17.33 -10.89
CA VAL A 449 17.05 18.72 -10.51
C VAL A 449 17.75 19.70 -11.46
N ALA A 450 19.01 19.43 -11.85
CA ALA A 450 19.79 20.33 -12.68
C ALA A 450 19.42 20.30 -14.17
N LEU A 451 18.98 19.16 -14.70
CA LEU A 451 18.73 18.97 -16.12
C LEU A 451 17.23 18.79 -16.45
N GLY A 452 16.33 18.89 -15.46
CA GLY A 452 14.89 18.72 -15.66
C GLY A 452 14.50 17.29 -16.13
N GLY A 453 15.34 16.29 -15.86
CA GLY A 453 15.16 14.91 -16.29
C GLY A 453 14.37 14.07 -15.30
N GLN A 454 14.10 12.84 -15.70
CA GLN A 454 13.40 11.84 -14.88
C GLN A 454 14.18 11.43 -13.63
N GLY A 455 13.47 11.08 -12.57
CA GLY A 455 14.04 10.57 -11.32
C GLY A 455 14.76 9.23 -11.49
N PHE A 456 15.43 8.79 -10.44
CA PHE A 456 16.18 7.53 -10.46
C PHE A 456 15.27 6.33 -10.73
N GLU A 457 14.10 6.26 -10.07
CA GLU A 457 13.14 5.18 -10.26
C GLU A 457 12.41 5.27 -11.61
N GLU A 458 12.09 6.47 -12.07
CA GLU A 458 11.48 6.70 -13.39
C GLU A 458 12.38 6.26 -14.55
N ARG A 459 13.68 6.56 -14.48
CA ARG A 459 14.66 6.08 -15.49
C ARG A 459 14.80 4.57 -15.46
N LEU A 460 14.71 4.00 -14.28
CA LEU A 460 14.75 2.56 -14.11
C LEU A 460 13.52 1.90 -14.73
N GLU A 461 12.35 2.51 -14.50
CA GLU A 461 11.08 2.08 -15.10
C GLU A 461 11.10 2.20 -16.63
N GLU A 462 11.62 3.31 -17.18
CA GLU A 462 11.79 3.46 -18.64
C GLU A 462 12.74 2.41 -19.22
N ARG A 463 13.82 2.09 -18.48
CA ARG A 463 14.72 1.01 -18.90
C ARG A 463 14.01 -0.34 -18.90
N MET A 464 13.18 -0.60 -17.90
CA MET A 464 12.33 -1.79 -17.83
C MET A 464 11.28 -1.81 -18.97
N LYS A 465 10.65 -0.66 -19.23
CA LYS A 465 9.69 -0.52 -20.35
C LYS A 465 10.39 -0.72 -21.71
N ARG A 466 11.61 -0.21 -21.85
CA ARG A 466 12.41 -0.41 -23.06
C ARG A 466 12.74 -1.89 -23.25
N VAL A 467 13.26 -2.54 -22.20
CA VAL A 467 13.53 -3.98 -22.19
C VAL A 467 12.25 -4.78 -22.46
N ALA A 468 11.13 -4.44 -21.82
CA ALA A 468 9.85 -5.10 -22.06
C ALA A 468 9.33 -4.90 -23.49
N ARG A 469 9.52 -3.71 -24.07
CA ARG A 469 9.15 -3.42 -25.47
C ARG A 469 10.09 -4.12 -26.46
N GLU A 470 11.40 -4.01 -26.23
CA GLU A 470 12.42 -4.56 -27.13
C GLU A 470 12.50 -6.08 -26.99
N GLU A 471 12.37 -6.62 -25.78
CA GLU A 471 12.59 -8.04 -25.51
C GLU A 471 11.30 -8.88 -25.40
N LEU A 472 10.18 -8.29 -24.97
CA LEU A 472 8.91 -9.01 -24.78
C LEU A 472 7.82 -8.60 -25.78
N GLY A 473 8.04 -7.54 -26.58
CA GLY A 473 7.03 -6.99 -27.49
C GLY A 473 5.77 -6.47 -26.77
N VAL A 474 5.87 -6.22 -25.45
CA VAL A 474 4.75 -5.74 -24.62
C VAL A 474 4.94 -4.26 -24.33
N GLU A 475 4.00 -3.43 -24.77
CA GLU A 475 3.97 -2.03 -24.35
C GLU A 475 3.45 -1.92 -22.91
N LEU A 476 4.39 -1.73 -21.97
CA LEU A 476 4.04 -1.39 -20.60
C LEU A 476 3.71 0.10 -20.53
N ASN A 477 2.44 0.42 -20.35
CA ASN A 477 1.96 1.79 -20.25
C ASN A 477 2.41 2.46 -18.95
N HIS A 478 2.50 3.82 -18.92
CA HIS A 478 2.96 4.63 -17.79
C HIS A 478 2.27 4.34 -16.45
N ARG A 479 1.08 3.72 -16.46
CA ARG A 479 0.26 3.44 -15.28
C ARG A 479 0.29 2.00 -14.78
N VAL A 480 1.21 1.19 -15.25
CA VAL A 480 1.37 -0.19 -14.74
C VAL A 480 1.77 -0.21 -13.25
N PHE A 481 2.32 0.90 -12.77
CA PHE A 481 2.82 1.08 -11.40
C PHE A 481 1.96 2.01 -10.56
N ASP A 482 0.98 2.70 -11.15
CA ASP A 482 -0.06 3.41 -10.42
C ASP A 482 -1.08 2.37 -9.96
N GLY A 483 -1.03 2.01 -8.67
CA GLY A 483 -1.88 1.01 -8.02
C GLY A 483 -3.36 1.34 -8.02
#